data_260dcdfa8bd969ae24cde170d08ddef8
#
_entry.id   260dcdfa8bd969ae24cde170d08ddef8
#
_cell.length_a   1.000
_cell.length_b   1.000
_cell.length_c   1.000
_cell.angle_alpha   90.00
_cell.angle_beta   90.00
_cell.angle_gamma   90.00
#
_symmetry.space_group_name_H-M   'P 1'
#
loop_
_entity.id
_entity.type
_entity.pdbx_description
1 polymer ?
#
loop_
_entity_poly.entity_id
_entity_poly.type
_entity_poly.pdbx_seq_one_letter_code
_entity_poly.pdbx_strand_id
1 'polypeptide(L)'
;MAKDIKFDIEARDGLKRGVDALANAVKVTLGPKGRNVIISKSFGAPTVTKDGVSVAKEVELENELENMGAQMVKEVASKTNDLAGDGTTTATVLAQAIVKEGLKNVAAGANPMDLKRGIDKAVAAIIADLEKQAQKVGNSSEKIKQVAAISANNDDVIGDLIATAFTKVGKEGVITVEEAKGMETYVDVVEGMQFDRGYLSPYFVTDADKMIADLENPYILLFDKKISNLQEILPILEPVSQSGRPLLIIAEDVDGQALATLVVNKLRGGLKIAAVKAPGFGDRRKAMLEDIAILTGGTVISEERGFSLENATLDLLGTAETITVDKDNTTIVNGSGNAEAIKTRVNQIKSQIETTTSDYDKEKLQERLAKLAGGVAVLYVGAASEVEMKEKKDRVDDALHATRAAVEEGIVAGGGVALVRAKKVLEKLATENLDETTGVQIINKAIEAPLRIIVENAGGEGSVVLNKVLEGKKDFGYNAKTDEYVDMLKAGIIDPKKVTRVALENAASVAGMILTTECALIDIKEDAGAAGMPPMGGGMPGMM
;
A
#
# COMPACT_ATOMS: atom_id res chain seq x y z
N MET A 1 -7.96 3.07 -33.39
CA MET A 1 -7.41 1.70 -33.53
C MET A 1 -8.56 0.72 -33.73
N ALA A 2 -8.39 -0.25 -34.64
CA ALA A 2 -9.37 -1.31 -34.80
C ALA A 2 -9.34 -2.24 -33.59
N LYS A 3 -10.50 -2.85 -33.26
CA LYS A 3 -10.62 -3.80 -32.14
C LYS A 3 -10.87 -5.20 -32.69
N ASP A 4 -10.17 -6.18 -32.16
CA ASP A 4 -10.52 -7.60 -32.30
C ASP A 4 -11.49 -7.95 -31.17
N ILE A 5 -12.56 -8.64 -31.52
CA ILE A 5 -13.66 -8.95 -30.59
C ILE A 5 -13.69 -10.46 -30.37
N LYS A 6 -13.45 -10.86 -29.12
CA LYS A 6 -13.50 -12.26 -28.69
C LYS A 6 -14.73 -12.47 -27.81
N PHE A 7 -15.42 -13.58 -28.05
CA PHE A 7 -16.66 -13.92 -27.36
C PHE A 7 -16.53 -15.24 -26.61
N ASP A 8 -17.43 -15.44 -25.65
CA ASP A 8 -17.73 -16.70 -25.00
C ASP A 8 -16.48 -17.45 -24.48
N ILE A 9 -16.28 -18.68 -24.91
CA ILE A 9 -15.20 -19.57 -24.46
C ILE A 9 -13.84 -18.99 -24.81
N GLU A 10 -13.66 -18.42 -26.00
CA GLU A 10 -12.38 -17.87 -26.45
C GLU A 10 -11.94 -16.71 -25.53
N ALA A 11 -12.87 -15.79 -25.20
CA ALA A 11 -12.60 -14.68 -24.30
C ALA A 11 -12.24 -15.17 -22.89
N ARG A 12 -13.04 -16.08 -22.34
CA ARG A 12 -12.86 -16.59 -20.97
C ARG A 12 -11.57 -17.41 -20.81
N ASP A 13 -11.25 -18.26 -21.79
CA ASP A 13 -10.02 -19.07 -21.74
C ASP A 13 -8.76 -18.21 -21.87
N GLY A 14 -8.79 -17.17 -22.70
CA GLY A 14 -7.68 -16.23 -22.80
C GLY A 14 -7.47 -15.47 -21.48
N LEU A 15 -8.53 -14.89 -20.92
CA LEU A 15 -8.47 -14.23 -19.61
C LEU A 15 -7.94 -15.17 -18.52
N LYS A 16 -8.44 -16.43 -18.48
CA LYS A 16 -8.00 -17.43 -17.52
C LYS A 16 -6.50 -17.74 -17.64
N ARG A 17 -5.96 -17.88 -18.86
CA ARG A 17 -4.52 -18.11 -19.04
C ARG A 17 -3.69 -16.96 -18.49
N GLY A 18 -4.14 -15.73 -18.66
CA GLY A 18 -3.51 -14.56 -18.07
C GLY A 18 -3.54 -14.57 -16.55
N VAL A 19 -4.69 -14.87 -15.95
CA VAL A 19 -4.85 -15.07 -14.49
C VAL A 19 -3.88 -16.14 -13.98
N ASP A 20 -3.84 -17.30 -14.68
CA ASP A 20 -2.97 -18.41 -14.29
C ASP A 20 -1.48 -18.05 -14.42
N ALA A 21 -1.09 -17.33 -15.46
CA ALA A 21 0.31 -16.92 -15.67
C ALA A 21 0.79 -16.02 -14.51
N LEU A 22 0.07 -14.95 -14.20
CA LEU A 22 0.42 -14.06 -13.11
C LEU A 22 0.39 -14.77 -11.75
N ALA A 23 -0.70 -15.46 -11.44
CA ALA A 23 -0.86 -16.10 -10.13
C ALA A 23 0.18 -17.20 -9.90
N ASN A 24 0.60 -17.93 -10.94
CA ASN A 24 1.64 -18.93 -10.83
C ASN A 24 3.03 -18.32 -10.54
N ALA A 25 3.31 -17.12 -11.07
CA ALA A 25 4.54 -16.39 -10.76
C ALA A 25 4.55 -15.88 -9.30
N VAL A 26 3.39 -15.39 -8.82
CA VAL A 26 3.27 -14.78 -7.48
C VAL A 26 3.21 -15.85 -6.37
N LYS A 27 2.42 -16.93 -6.54
CA LYS A 27 2.14 -17.93 -5.47
C LYS A 27 3.37 -18.62 -4.91
N VAL A 28 4.50 -18.67 -5.64
CA VAL A 28 5.76 -19.30 -5.19
C VAL A 28 6.37 -18.58 -4.00
N THR A 29 5.99 -17.33 -3.75
CA THR A 29 6.48 -16.51 -2.64
C THR A 29 5.72 -16.77 -1.33
N LEU A 30 4.56 -17.46 -1.37
CA LEU A 30 3.66 -17.59 -0.23
C LEU A 30 4.20 -18.53 0.85
N GLY A 31 4.12 -18.05 2.10
CA GLY A 31 4.40 -18.84 3.30
C GLY A 31 5.87 -18.85 3.74
N PRO A 32 6.19 -19.52 4.87
CA PRO A 32 7.52 -19.46 5.51
C PRO A 32 8.64 -20.09 4.67
N LYS A 33 8.30 -21.00 3.75
CA LYS A 33 9.22 -21.60 2.78
C LYS A 33 8.99 -21.09 1.35
N GLY A 34 8.33 -19.94 1.21
CA GLY A 34 8.19 -19.21 -0.05
C GLY A 34 9.55 -18.83 -0.63
N ARG A 35 9.64 -18.76 -1.96
CA ARG A 35 10.90 -18.56 -2.70
C ARG A 35 10.94 -17.17 -3.33
N ASN A 36 12.16 -16.71 -3.58
CA ASN A 36 12.38 -15.47 -4.30
C ASN A 36 12.00 -15.59 -5.78
N VAL A 37 11.54 -14.50 -6.34
CA VAL A 37 11.39 -14.28 -7.77
C VAL A 37 12.46 -13.29 -8.23
N ILE A 38 13.10 -13.58 -9.37
CA ILE A 38 14.09 -12.70 -9.98
C ILE A 38 13.42 -11.97 -11.14
N ILE A 39 13.48 -10.66 -11.11
CA ILE A 39 12.87 -9.77 -12.09
C ILE A 39 13.97 -9.09 -12.90
N SER A 40 13.93 -9.26 -14.22
CA SER A 40 14.84 -8.58 -15.12
C SER A 40 14.55 -7.10 -15.19
N LYS A 41 15.58 -6.26 -15.24
CA LYS A 41 15.44 -4.82 -15.49
C LYS A 41 16.10 -4.43 -16.79
N SER A 42 15.55 -3.42 -17.48
CA SER A 42 16.12 -2.89 -18.71
C SER A 42 17.49 -2.27 -18.49
N PHE A 43 17.76 -1.75 -17.27
CA PHE A 43 19.03 -1.17 -16.86
C PHE A 43 19.33 -1.56 -15.41
N GLY A 44 20.58 -1.88 -15.09
CA GLY A 44 21.04 -2.23 -13.75
C GLY A 44 20.97 -3.72 -13.44
N ALA A 45 21.12 -4.07 -12.16
CA ALA A 45 21.03 -5.44 -11.68
C ALA A 45 19.57 -5.94 -11.62
N PRO A 46 19.32 -7.24 -11.83
CA PRO A 46 18.01 -7.83 -11.61
C PRO A 46 17.52 -7.59 -10.17
N THR A 47 16.23 -7.37 -10.00
CA THR A 47 15.61 -7.29 -8.68
C THR A 47 15.29 -8.69 -8.18
N VAL A 48 15.60 -8.98 -6.92
CA VAL A 48 15.23 -10.23 -6.24
C VAL A 48 14.22 -9.86 -5.15
N THR A 49 13.04 -10.46 -5.18
CA THR A 49 11.98 -10.13 -4.22
C THR A 49 11.14 -11.35 -3.85
N LYS A 50 10.51 -11.30 -2.67
CA LYS A 50 9.42 -12.19 -2.25
C LYS A 50 8.08 -11.47 -2.16
N ASP A 51 8.07 -10.16 -2.34
CA ASP A 51 6.84 -9.40 -2.29
C ASP A 51 5.95 -9.71 -3.50
N GLY A 52 4.71 -10.11 -3.21
CA GLY A 52 3.75 -10.53 -4.21
C GLY A 52 3.27 -9.38 -5.10
N VAL A 53 3.16 -8.16 -4.59
CA VAL A 53 2.72 -7.01 -5.40
C VAL A 53 3.82 -6.57 -6.36
N SER A 54 5.08 -6.58 -5.94
CA SER A 54 6.22 -6.27 -6.80
C SER A 54 6.32 -7.27 -7.96
N VAL A 55 6.15 -8.57 -7.67
CA VAL A 55 6.11 -9.59 -8.74
C VAL A 55 4.91 -9.37 -9.67
N ALA A 56 3.72 -9.11 -9.13
CA ALA A 56 2.51 -8.91 -9.93
C ALA A 56 2.62 -7.71 -10.86
N LYS A 57 3.21 -6.60 -10.39
CA LYS A 57 3.39 -5.37 -11.18
C LYS A 57 4.26 -5.56 -12.43
N GLU A 58 5.23 -6.44 -12.37
CA GLU A 58 6.18 -6.70 -13.46
C GLU A 58 5.70 -7.74 -14.48
N VAL A 59 4.58 -8.44 -14.20
CA VAL A 59 4.03 -9.40 -15.16
C VAL A 59 3.32 -8.67 -16.29
N GLU A 60 3.83 -8.84 -17.51
CA GLU A 60 3.26 -8.36 -18.76
C GLU A 60 3.36 -9.48 -19.79
N LEU A 61 2.26 -9.74 -20.53
CA LEU A 61 2.16 -10.85 -21.46
C LEU A 61 2.06 -10.32 -22.89
N GLU A 62 2.69 -11.01 -23.85
CA GLU A 62 2.66 -10.61 -25.26
C GLU A 62 1.25 -10.72 -25.88
N ASN A 63 0.49 -11.73 -25.47
CA ASN A 63 -0.89 -11.90 -25.92
C ASN A 63 -1.80 -10.93 -25.17
N GLU A 64 -2.42 -9.99 -25.88
CA GLU A 64 -3.23 -8.92 -25.30
C GLU A 64 -4.43 -9.45 -24.50
N LEU A 65 -5.10 -10.52 -24.95
CA LEU A 65 -6.22 -11.11 -24.23
C LEU A 65 -5.77 -11.76 -22.91
N GLU A 66 -4.65 -12.46 -22.93
CA GLU A 66 -4.05 -13.04 -21.73
C GLU A 66 -3.55 -11.92 -20.80
N ASN A 67 -2.95 -10.86 -21.37
CA ASN A 67 -2.50 -9.71 -20.60
C ASN A 67 -3.66 -9.00 -19.89
N MET A 68 -4.84 -8.88 -20.51
CA MET A 68 -6.04 -8.35 -19.83
C MET A 68 -6.38 -9.18 -18.58
N GLY A 69 -6.34 -10.52 -18.67
CA GLY A 69 -6.54 -11.40 -17.52
C GLY A 69 -5.50 -11.21 -16.42
N ALA A 70 -4.24 -11.07 -16.80
CA ALA A 70 -3.14 -10.76 -15.87
C ALA A 70 -3.35 -9.39 -15.20
N GLN A 71 -3.71 -8.35 -15.97
CA GLN A 71 -3.96 -7.00 -15.43
C GLN A 71 -5.10 -6.97 -14.41
N MET A 72 -6.18 -7.75 -14.62
CA MET A 72 -7.26 -7.86 -13.64
C MET A 72 -6.78 -8.43 -12.29
N VAL A 73 -5.91 -9.42 -12.29
CA VAL A 73 -5.35 -9.98 -11.05
C VAL A 73 -4.26 -9.08 -10.46
N LYS A 74 -3.52 -8.36 -11.30
CA LYS A 74 -2.61 -7.28 -10.87
C LYS A 74 -3.35 -6.22 -10.05
N GLU A 75 -4.56 -5.85 -10.49
CA GLU A 75 -5.44 -4.93 -9.75
C GLU A 75 -5.84 -5.49 -8.38
N VAL A 76 -6.10 -6.82 -8.27
CA VAL A 76 -6.36 -7.48 -6.97
C VAL A 76 -5.19 -7.29 -6.02
N ALA A 77 -3.97 -7.56 -6.48
CA ALA A 77 -2.76 -7.42 -5.66
C ALA A 77 -2.54 -5.95 -5.24
N SER A 78 -2.66 -5.00 -6.19
CA SER A 78 -2.46 -3.58 -5.93
C SER A 78 -3.48 -3.03 -4.94
N LYS A 79 -4.79 -3.29 -5.12
CA LYS A 79 -5.83 -2.85 -4.18
C LYS A 79 -5.68 -3.46 -2.78
N THR A 80 -5.22 -4.72 -2.71
CA THR A 80 -4.98 -5.37 -1.42
C THR A 80 -3.82 -4.70 -0.70
N ASN A 81 -2.76 -4.37 -1.43
CA ASN A 81 -1.64 -3.59 -0.91
C ASN A 81 -2.10 -2.22 -0.39
N ASP A 82 -2.86 -1.47 -1.19
CA ASP A 82 -3.33 -0.11 -0.83
C ASP A 82 -4.19 -0.09 0.44
N LEU A 83 -5.02 -1.12 0.65
CA LEU A 83 -5.98 -1.18 1.76
C LEU A 83 -5.41 -1.82 3.03
N ALA A 84 -4.54 -2.82 2.90
CA ALA A 84 -4.05 -3.63 4.01
C ALA A 84 -2.53 -3.66 4.13
N GLY A 85 -1.79 -3.25 3.09
CA GLY A 85 -0.34 -3.21 3.03
C GLY A 85 0.34 -4.58 3.01
N ASP A 86 -0.43 -5.66 3.05
CA ASP A 86 0.03 -7.06 3.03
C ASP A 86 -1.08 -7.96 2.46
N GLY A 87 -0.81 -9.25 2.27
CA GLY A 87 -1.78 -10.26 1.78
C GLY A 87 -1.97 -10.28 0.27
N THR A 88 -1.13 -9.61 -0.48
CA THR A 88 -1.18 -9.51 -1.95
C THR A 88 -1.10 -10.86 -2.64
N THR A 89 -0.19 -11.71 -2.17
CA THR A 89 -0.04 -13.10 -2.65
C THR A 89 -1.27 -13.94 -2.31
N THR A 90 -1.81 -13.82 -1.09
CA THR A 90 -3.04 -14.53 -0.67
C THR A 90 -4.23 -14.12 -1.53
N ALA A 91 -4.40 -12.82 -1.80
CA ALA A 91 -5.46 -12.31 -2.67
C ALA A 91 -5.35 -12.84 -4.10
N THR A 92 -4.14 -12.86 -4.65
CA THR A 92 -3.85 -13.41 -5.98
C THR A 92 -4.19 -14.90 -6.08
N VAL A 93 -3.81 -15.69 -5.07
CA VAL A 93 -4.11 -17.13 -4.98
C VAL A 93 -5.62 -17.38 -4.87
N LEU A 94 -6.33 -16.59 -4.05
CA LEU A 94 -7.78 -16.67 -3.93
C LEU A 94 -8.47 -16.32 -5.25
N ALA A 95 -8.05 -15.25 -5.93
CA ALA A 95 -8.61 -14.85 -7.22
C ALA A 95 -8.44 -15.96 -8.26
N GLN A 96 -7.24 -16.55 -8.39
CA GLN A 96 -7.00 -17.69 -9.26
C GLN A 96 -7.93 -18.86 -8.94
N ALA A 97 -8.06 -19.22 -7.66
CA ALA A 97 -8.89 -20.34 -7.23
C ALA A 97 -10.37 -20.11 -7.54
N ILE A 98 -10.90 -18.91 -7.30
CA ILE A 98 -12.30 -18.56 -7.61
C ILE A 98 -12.54 -18.59 -9.12
N VAL A 99 -11.66 -17.97 -9.92
CA VAL A 99 -11.78 -17.97 -11.39
C VAL A 99 -11.72 -19.40 -11.93
N LYS A 100 -10.77 -20.20 -11.47
CA LYS A 100 -10.59 -21.60 -11.91
C LYS A 100 -11.82 -22.46 -11.63
N GLU A 101 -12.37 -22.39 -10.42
CA GLU A 101 -13.55 -23.19 -10.06
C GLU A 101 -14.82 -22.58 -10.69
N GLY A 102 -14.94 -21.25 -10.76
CA GLY A 102 -16.09 -20.58 -11.36
C GLY A 102 -16.24 -20.86 -12.84
N LEU A 103 -15.17 -20.72 -13.64
CA LEU A 103 -15.23 -20.96 -15.09
C LEU A 103 -15.57 -22.41 -15.45
N LYS A 104 -15.24 -23.40 -14.61
CA LYS A 104 -15.70 -24.78 -14.82
C LYS A 104 -17.23 -24.89 -14.79
N ASN A 105 -17.85 -24.17 -13.85
CA ASN A 105 -19.30 -24.18 -13.69
C ASN A 105 -20.00 -23.35 -14.78
N VAL A 106 -19.42 -22.22 -15.20
CA VAL A 106 -19.92 -21.43 -16.34
C VAL A 106 -19.87 -22.27 -17.62
N ALA A 107 -18.77 -22.99 -17.87
CA ALA A 107 -18.65 -23.90 -19.03
C ALA A 107 -19.64 -25.07 -18.94
N ALA A 108 -20.06 -25.48 -17.75
CA ALA A 108 -21.10 -26.49 -17.53
C ALA A 108 -22.53 -25.93 -17.67
N GLY A 109 -22.71 -24.65 -17.98
CA GLY A 109 -24.00 -24.01 -18.24
C GLY A 109 -24.65 -23.31 -17.04
N ALA A 110 -23.94 -23.13 -15.92
CA ALA A 110 -24.46 -22.35 -14.78
C ALA A 110 -24.56 -20.87 -15.15
N ASN A 111 -25.59 -20.19 -14.65
CA ASN A 111 -25.79 -18.75 -14.88
C ASN A 111 -24.70 -17.93 -14.15
N PRO A 112 -23.83 -17.18 -14.86
CA PRO A 112 -22.73 -16.44 -14.25
C PRO A 112 -23.18 -15.38 -13.24
N MET A 113 -24.35 -14.77 -13.45
CA MET A 113 -24.89 -13.74 -12.57
C MET A 113 -25.36 -14.33 -11.24
N ASP A 114 -25.97 -15.53 -11.25
CA ASP A 114 -26.39 -16.22 -10.04
C ASP A 114 -25.19 -16.83 -9.31
N LEU A 115 -24.20 -17.35 -10.05
CA LEU A 115 -22.90 -17.73 -9.45
C LEU A 115 -22.29 -16.56 -8.68
N LYS A 116 -22.27 -15.36 -9.30
CA LYS A 116 -21.74 -14.16 -8.64
C LYS A 116 -22.52 -13.80 -7.38
N ARG A 117 -23.86 -13.86 -7.40
CA ARG A 117 -24.67 -13.62 -6.19
C ARG A 117 -24.33 -14.61 -5.07
N GLY A 118 -24.16 -15.89 -5.43
CA GLY A 118 -23.72 -16.91 -4.48
C GLY A 118 -22.34 -16.65 -3.89
N ILE A 119 -21.38 -16.22 -4.72
CA ILE A 119 -20.04 -15.80 -4.32
C ILE A 119 -20.14 -14.62 -3.33
N ASP A 120 -20.88 -13.57 -3.67
CA ASP A 120 -21.03 -12.38 -2.84
C ASP A 120 -21.65 -12.72 -1.46
N LYS A 121 -22.72 -13.58 -1.43
CA LYS A 121 -23.33 -14.08 -0.18
C LYS A 121 -22.31 -14.87 0.66
N ALA A 122 -21.52 -15.73 0.06
CA ALA A 122 -20.51 -16.54 0.74
C ALA A 122 -19.40 -15.67 1.35
N VAL A 123 -18.90 -14.68 0.61
CA VAL A 123 -17.88 -13.73 1.08
C VAL A 123 -18.39 -12.96 2.29
N ALA A 124 -19.61 -12.41 2.23
CA ALA A 124 -20.21 -11.69 3.34
C ALA A 124 -20.34 -12.57 4.61
N ALA A 125 -20.73 -13.84 4.44
CA ALA A 125 -20.83 -14.79 5.55
C ALA A 125 -19.47 -15.11 6.19
N ILE A 126 -18.41 -15.28 5.37
CA ILE A 126 -17.05 -15.53 5.84
C ILE A 126 -16.52 -14.31 6.60
N ILE A 127 -16.74 -13.09 6.08
CA ILE A 127 -16.30 -11.86 6.75
C ILE A 127 -16.94 -11.73 8.13
N ALA A 128 -18.24 -12.00 8.23
CA ALA A 128 -18.96 -12.00 9.50
C ALA A 128 -18.46 -13.09 10.48
N ASP A 129 -17.92 -14.20 9.97
CA ASP A 129 -17.30 -15.23 10.79
C ASP A 129 -15.88 -14.85 11.21
N LEU A 130 -15.06 -14.29 10.33
CA LEU A 130 -13.74 -13.76 10.66
C LEU A 130 -13.81 -12.69 11.76
N GLU A 131 -14.88 -11.87 11.79
CA GLU A 131 -15.12 -10.92 12.87
C GLU A 131 -15.29 -11.62 14.22
N LYS A 132 -15.99 -12.77 14.25
CA LYS A 132 -16.18 -13.57 15.47
C LYS A 132 -14.91 -14.31 15.90
N GLN A 133 -14.08 -14.71 14.94
CA GLN A 133 -12.80 -15.38 15.20
C GLN A 133 -11.73 -14.40 15.71
N ALA A 134 -11.85 -13.11 15.36
CA ALA A 134 -10.84 -12.10 15.61
C ALA A 134 -10.58 -11.88 17.11
N GLN A 135 -9.30 -11.81 17.47
CA GLN A 135 -8.84 -11.42 18.79
C GLN A 135 -8.17 -10.04 18.73
N LYS A 136 -8.58 -9.13 19.62
CA LYS A 136 -7.93 -7.81 19.72
C LYS A 136 -6.47 -7.96 20.14
N VAL A 137 -5.58 -7.24 19.47
CA VAL A 137 -4.16 -7.18 19.84
C VAL A 137 -3.98 -6.43 21.16
N GLY A 138 -4.77 -5.41 21.37
CA GLY A 138 -4.67 -4.58 22.57
C GLY A 138 -3.32 -3.88 22.69
N ASN A 139 -2.75 -3.81 23.90
CA ASN A 139 -1.42 -3.26 24.19
C ASN A 139 -0.36 -4.37 24.31
N SER A 140 -0.61 -5.56 23.76
CA SER A 140 0.30 -6.68 23.89
C SER A 140 1.48 -6.52 22.91
N SER A 141 2.62 -6.10 23.43
CA SER A 141 3.88 -6.02 22.66
C SER A 141 4.25 -7.38 22.06
N GLU A 142 3.97 -8.48 22.76
CA GLU A 142 4.19 -9.84 22.26
C GLU A 142 3.37 -10.16 21.00
N LYS A 143 2.07 -9.81 20.97
CA LYS A 143 1.23 -10.01 19.78
C LYS A 143 1.69 -9.12 18.62
N ILE A 144 2.09 -7.88 18.89
CA ILE A 144 2.66 -6.97 17.89
C ILE A 144 3.94 -7.59 17.30
N LYS A 145 4.85 -8.07 18.13
CA LYS A 145 6.06 -8.77 17.71
C LYS A 145 5.74 -9.98 16.81
N GLN A 146 4.80 -10.82 17.23
CA GLN A 146 4.41 -12.02 16.48
C GLN A 146 3.86 -11.68 15.10
N VAL A 147 2.94 -10.70 14.99
CA VAL A 147 2.43 -10.23 13.69
C VAL A 147 3.56 -9.73 12.81
N ALA A 148 4.38 -8.83 13.34
CA ALA A 148 5.48 -8.24 12.61
C ALA A 148 6.51 -9.28 12.15
N ALA A 149 6.87 -10.23 13.01
CA ALA A 149 7.78 -11.31 12.66
C ALA A 149 7.21 -12.20 11.55
N ILE A 150 5.93 -12.60 11.62
CA ILE A 150 5.29 -13.44 10.59
C ILE A 150 5.29 -12.71 9.23
N SER A 151 4.86 -11.47 9.18
CA SER A 151 4.82 -10.68 7.95
C SER A 151 6.23 -10.40 7.41
N ALA A 152 7.23 -10.29 8.30
CA ALA A 152 8.64 -10.20 7.92
C ALA A 152 9.29 -11.56 7.58
N ASN A 153 8.54 -12.55 7.10
CA ASN A 153 9.03 -13.91 6.77
C ASN A 153 9.67 -14.65 7.95
N ASN A 154 9.09 -14.54 9.14
CA ASN A 154 9.58 -15.10 10.40
C ASN A 154 10.94 -14.54 10.85
N ASP A 155 11.17 -13.25 10.63
CA ASP A 155 12.32 -12.52 11.14
C ASP A 155 11.99 -11.92 12.52
N ASP A 156 12.46 -12.58 13.58
CA ASP A 156 12.22 -12.16 14.96
C ASP A 156 12.88 -10.81 15.29
N VAL A 157 13.99 -10.46 14.60
CA VAL A 157 14.69 -9.19 14.82
C VAL A 157 13.83 -8.03 14.32
N ILE A 158 13.26 -8.13 13.13
CA ILE A 158 12.32 -7.14 12.61
C ILE A 158 11.08 -7.07 13.51
N GLY A 159 10.57 -8.21 13.98
CA GLY A 159 9.46 -8.28 14.91
C GLY A 159 9.71 -7.48 16.19
N ASP A 160 10.88 -7.64 16.81
CA ASP A 160 11.27 -6.92 18.02
C ASP A 160 11.42 -5.41 17.79
N LEU A 161 12.00 -5.02 16.66
CA LEU A 161 12.17 -3.61 16.31
C LEU A 161 10.84 -2.89 16.11
N ILE A 162 9.90 -3.50 15.39
CA ILE A 162 8.55 -2.96 15.18
C ILE A 162 7.79 -2.88 16.51
N ALA A 163 7.83 -3.93 17.34
CA ALA A 163 7.19 -3.91 18.65
C ALA A 163 7.78 -2.81 19.56
N THR A 164 9.10 -2.58 19.48
CA THR A 164 9.78 -1.50 20.19
C THR A 164 9.32 -0.14 19.68
N ALA A 165 9.20 0.06 18.36
CA ALA A 165 8.69 1.29 17.76
C ALA A 165 7.27 1.60 18.27
N PHE A 166 6.34 0.63 18.18
CA PHE A 166 4.98 0.79 18.70
C PHE A 166 4.93 1.08 20.22
N THR A 167 5.84 0.50 20.98
CA THR A 167 5.91 0.78 22.42
C THR A 167 6.36 2.22 22.71
N LYS A 168 7.29 2.75 21.90
CA LYS A 168 7.82 4.11 22.07
C LYS A 168 6.81 5.19 21.67
N VAL A 169 6.14 5.05 20.52
CA VAL A 169 5.24 6.09 19.98
C VAL A 169 3.75 5.82 20.23
N GLY A 170 3.39 4.63 20.72
CA GLY A 170 2.00 4.24 20.94
C GLY A 170 1.31 3.76 19.64
N LYS A 171 0.02 3.40 19.78
CA LYS A 171 -0.76 2.84 18.66
C LYS A 171 -1.06 3.82 17.55
N GLU A 172 -1.30 5.06 17.91
CA GLU A 172 -1.59 6.18 17.00
C GLU A 172 -0.31 6.89 16.56
N GLY A 173 0.85 6.41 17.04
CA GLY A 173 2.15 7.00 16.72
C GLY A 173 2.58 6.71 15.29
N VAL A 174 3.32 7.65 14.73
CA VAL A 174 3.87 7.53 13.39
C VAL A 174 5.15 6.70 13.43
N ILE A 175 5.22 5.72 12.54
CA ILE A 175 6.41 4.89 12.34
C ILE A 175 6.74 4.94 10.85
N THR A 176 7.98 5.28 10.52
CA THR A 176 8.52 5.33 9.15
C THR A 176 9.70 4.39 9.00
N VAL A 177 10.05 4.04 7.77
CA VAL A 177 11.17 3.14 7.45
C VAL A 177 12.15 3.88 6.55
N GLU A 178 13.36 4.05 7.04
CA GLU A 178 14.44 4.77 6.35
C GLU A 178 15.67 3.88 6.15
N GLU A 179 16.54 4.27 5.25
CA GLU A 179 17.82 3.59 5.05
C GLU A 179 18.85 4.00 6.10
N ALA A 180 19.49 3.03 6.74
CA ALA A 180 20.58 3.29 7.64
C ALA A 180 21.86 3.62 6.88
N LYS A 181 22.68 4.50 7.42
CA LYS A 181 24.05 4.79 6.88
C LYS A 181 25.04 3.64 7.08
N GLY A 182 24.67 2.62 7.83
CA GLY A 182 25.50 1.46 8.20
C GLY A 182 24.80 0.13 7.98
N MET A 183 25.43 -0.95 8.45
CA MET A 183 24.92 -2.32 8.29
C MET A 183 23.88 -2.71 9.34
N GLU A 184 23.78 -1.97 10.42
CA GLU A 184 22.88 -2.29 11.54
C GLU A 184 21.48 -1.72 11.29
N THR A 185 20.47 -2.51 11.65
CA THR A 185 19.07 -2.09 11.66
C THR A 185 18.68 -1.72 13.09
N TYR A 186 18.14 -0.52 13.29
CA TYR A 186 17.76 -0.02 14.61
C TYR A 186 16.53 0.89 14.53
N VAL A 187 15.93 1.18 15.70
CA VAL A 187 14.80 2.11 15.83
C VAL A 187 15.19 3.30 16.69
N ASP A 188 14.95 4.49 16.19
CA ASP A 188 15.08 5.73 16.94
C ASP A 188 13.77 6.52 16.94
N VAL A 189 13.61 7.44 17.89
CA VAL A 189 12.45 8.33 17.95
C VAL A 189 12.96 9.74 17.80
N VAL A 190 12.49 10.38 16.74
CA VAL A 190 12.89 11.74 16.37
C VAL A 190 11.70 12.68 16.48
N GLU A 191 11.98 13.98 16.56
CA GLU A 191 10.94 14.99 16.47
C GLU A 191 10.31 15.01 15.08
N GLY A 192 8.99 14.94 15.02
CA GLY A 192 8.29 14.87 13.74
C GLY A 192 6.79 14.82 13.93
N MET A 193 6.06 14.91 12.82
CA MET A 193 4.61 14.76 12.83
C MET A 193 4.08 14.26 11.49
N GLN A 194 2.91 13.63 11.53
CA GLN A 194 2.13 13.30 10.34
C GLN A 194 0.78 14.02 10.37
N PHE A 195 0.33 14.45 9.21
CA PHE A 195 -1.02 14.99 9.03
C PHE A 195 -1.67 14.46 7.75
N ASP A 196 -2.99 14.40 7.78
CA ASP A 196 -3.86 13.81 6.77
C ASP A 196 -4.11 14.74 5.56
N ARG A 197 -3.03 15.05 4.83
CA ARG A 197 -3.05 15.76 3.54
C ARG A 197 -1.96 15.19 2.64
N GLY A 198 -2.34 14.66 1.49
CA GLY A 198 -1.42 14.18 0.49
C GLY A 198 -1.09 15.24 -0.58
N TYR A 199 -0.33 14.84 -1.58
CA TYR A 199 0.09 15.73 -2.66
C TYR A 199 -1.10 16.23 -3.50
N LEU A 200 -1.02 17.49 -3.94
CA LEU A 200 -2.04 18.12 -4.79
C LEU A 200 -2.03 17.60 -6.24
N SER A 201 -0.97 16.94 -6.64
CA SER A 201 -0.84 16.36 -7.97
C SER A 201 0.04 15.10 -7.95
N PRO A 202 -0.38 14.00 -8.60
CA PRO A 202 0.46 12.82 -8.75
C PRO A 202 1.79 13.07 -9.46
N TYR A 203 1.88 14.16 -10.21
CA TYR A 203 3.12 14.55 -10.87
C TYR A 203 4.22 15.02 -9.91
N PHE A 204 3.92 15.24 -8.63
CA PHE A 204 4.94 15.52 -7.61
C PHE A 204 5.67 14.27 -7.12
N VAL A 205 5.16 13.09 -7.41
CA VAL A 205 5.75 11.80 -7.03
C VAL A 205 7.21 11.69 -7.49
N THR A 206 8.09 11.23 -6.60
CA THR A 206 9.50 10.96 -6.87
C THR A 206 9.78 9.47 -7.00
N ASP A 207 9.04 8.63 -6.27
CA ASP A 207 9.04 7.17 -6.37
C ASP A 207 7.69 6.70 -6.95
N ALA A 208 7.71 6.35 -8.24
CA ALA A 208 6.51 5.93 -8.96
C ALA A 208 6.00 4.53 -8.52
N ASP A 209 6.87 3.68 -7.99
CA ASP A 209 6.49 2.33 -7.54
C ASP A 209 5.66 2.40 -6.26
N LYS A 210 6.04 3.29 -5.35
CA LYS A 210 5.34 3.54 -4.08
C LYS A 210 4.31 4.67 -4.16
N MET A 211 4.25 5.42 -5.26
CA MET A 211 3.41 6.61 -5.44
C MET A 211 3.61 7.65 -4.33
N ILE A 212 4.85 7.90 -3.93
CA ILE A 212 5.23 8.89 -2.91
C ILE A 212 6.14 9.97 -3.48
N ALA A 213 6.07 11.16 -2.89
CA ALA A 213 7.06 12.21 -3.05
C ALA A 213 7.96 12.21 -1.81
N ASP A 214 9.20 11.78 -1.97
CA ASP A 214 10.21 11.76 -0.93
C ASP A 214 11.20 12.91 -1.14
N LEU A 215 11.37 13.73 -0.11
CA LEU A 215 12.12 14.97 -0.14
C LEU A 215 13.19 14.96 0.97
N GLU A 216 14.45 14.86 0.58
CA GLU A 216 15.58 14.87 1.50
C GLU A 216 16.06 16.31 1.78
N ASN A 217 16.23 16.67 3.04
CA ASN A 217 16.65 18.00 3.50
C ASN A 217 15.85 19.16 2.86
N PRO A 218 14.50 19.08 2.82
CA PRO A 218 13.69 20.07 2.13
C PRO A 218 13.62 21.40 2.88
N TYR A 219 13.35 22.46 2.12
CA TYR A 219 12.72 23.67 2.64
C TYR A 219 11.21 23.47 2.75
N ILE A 220 10.59 24.14 3.72
CA ILE A 220 9.14 24.05 3.97
C ILE A 220 8.57 25.46 3.98
N LEU A 221 7.73 25.76 2.99
CA LEU A 221 6.98 27.01 2.91
C LEU A 221 5.62 26.81 3.58
N LEU A 222 5.32 27.63 4.59
CA LEU A 222 4.04 27.62 5.31
C LEU A 222 3.27 28.90 5.00
N PHE A 223 2.10 28.76 4.37
CA PHE A 223 1.28 29.89 3.97
C PHE A 223 -0.18 29.69 4.39
N ASP A 224 -0.79 30.70 5.00
CA ASP A 224 -2.14 30.60 5.56
C ASP A 224 -3.27 30.83 4.55
N LYS A 225 -2.95 31.25 3.33
CA LYS A 225 -3.89 31.50 2.24
C LYS A 225 -3.64 30.57 1.05
N LYS A 226 -4.46 30.76 0.02
CA LYS A 226 -4.38 30.06 -1.26
C LYS A 226 -3.32 30.69 -2.16
N ILE A 227 -2.60 29.86 -2.91
CA ILE A 227 -1.63 30.27 -3.93
C ILE A 227 -2.21 29.93 -5.30
N SER A 228 -2.62 30.95 -6.07
CA SER A 228 -3.16 30.79 -7.43
C SER A 228 -2.25 31.39 -8.49
N ASN A 229 -1.44 32.39 -8.10
CA ASN A 229 -0.53 33.11 -8.99
C ASN A 229 0.92 32.77 -8.66
N LEU A 230 1.67 32.32 -9.67
CA LEU A 230 3.07 31.98 -9.53
C LEU A 230 3.96 33.18 -9.18
N GLN A 231 3.60 34.37 -9.64
CA GLN A 231 4.41 35.58 -9.43
C GLN A 231 4.63 35.88 -7.94
N GLU A 232 3.66 35.55 -7.10
CA GLU A 232 3.73 35.77 -5.65
C GLU A 232 4.81 34.93 -4.95
N ILE A 233 5.12 33.74 -5.49
CA ILE A 233 6.09 32.82 -4.89
C ILE A 233 7.45 32.79 -5.62
N LEU A 234 7.60 33.52 -6.72
CA LEU A 234 8.88 33.60 -7.45
C LEU A 234 10.06 34.00 -6.57
N PRO A 235 9.94 34.99 -5.66
CA PRO A 235 11.04 35.39 -4.77
C PRO A 235 11.58 34.25 -3.91
N ILE A 236 10.77 33.22 -3.62
CA ILE A 236 11.17 32.03 -2.87
C ILE A 236 11.68 30.95 -3.82
N LEU A 237 11.01 30.73 -4.96
CA LEU A 237 11.37 29.65 -5.89
C LEU A 237 12.75 29.83 -6.50
N GLU A 238 13.15 31.05 -6.82
CA GLU A 238 14.47 31.32 -7.41
C GLU A 238 15.63 30.95 -6.47
N PRO A 239 15.69 31.41 -5.20
CA PRO A 239 16.73 31.00 -4.27
C PRO A 239 16.70 29.51 -3.94
N VAL A 240 15.51 28.91 -3.82
CA VAL A 240 15.37 27.45 -3.61
C VAL A 240 15.94 26.67 -4.78
N SER A 241 15.62 27.06 -6.01
CA SER A 241 16.17 26.44 -7.22
C SER A 241 17.70 26.54 -7.27
N GLN A 242 18.25 27.70 -6.92
CA GLN A 242 19.71 27.92 -6.86
C GLN A 242 20.39 27.06 -5.78
N SER A 243 19.69 26.80 -4.66
CA SER A 243 20.23 25.95 -3.58
C SER A 243 20.28 24.46 -3.95
N GLY A 244 19.49 24.02 -4.95
CA GLY A 244 19.32 22.62 -5.34
C GLY A 244 18.57 21.76 -4.33
N ARG A 245 18.10 22.33 -3.21
CA ARG A 245 17.31 21.63 -2.18
C ARG A 245 15.85 21.53 -2.60
N PRO A 246 15.16 20.44 -2.21
CA PRO A 246 13.71 20.32 -2.41
C PRO A 246 12.90 21.37 -1.65
N LEU A 247 11.69 21.64 -2.13
CA LEU A 247 10.71 22.51 -1.46
C LEU A 247 9.40 21.77 -1.26
N LEU A 248 8.89 21.76 -0.03
CA LEU A 248 7.50 21.45 0.25
C LEU A 248 6.71 22.75 0.46
N ILE A 249 5.62 22.94 -0.26
CA ILE A 249 4.66 24.02 -0.05
C ILE A 249 3.47 23.46 0.74
N ILE A 250 3.20 24.05 1.91
CA ILE A 250 2.01 23.77 2.72
C ILE A 250 1.18 25.07 2.76
N ALA A 251 0.09 25.11 2.01
CA ALA A 251 -0.77 26.28 1.89
C ALA A 251 -2.24 25.90 2.08
N GLU A 252 -3.13 26.87 2.24
CA GLU A 252 -4.58 26.58 2.25
C GLU A 252 -4.99 25.77 1.01
N ASP A 253 -4.52 26.20 -0.14
CA ASP A 253 -4.61 25.48 -1.42
C ASP A 253 -3.53 25.99 -2.37
N VAL A 254 -3.16 25.19 -3.37
CA VAL A 254 -2.35 25.64 -4.51
C VAL A 254 -3.08 25.17 -5.77
N ASP A 255 -3.51 26.12 -6.61
CA ASP A 255 -4.29 25.77 -7.78
C ASP A 255 -3.95 26.61 -9.02
N GLY A 256 -4.77 26.46 -10.05
CA GLY A 256 -4.73 27.27 -11.27
C GLY A 256 -3.35 27.28 -11.93
N GLN A 257 -2.89 28.49 -12.28
CA GLN A 257 -1.61 28.69 -12.97
C GLN A 257 -0.41 28.33 -12.08
N ALA A 258 -0.51 28.56 -10.77
CA ALA A 258 0.57 28.23 -9.83
C ALA A 258 0.85 26.72 -9.83
N LEU A 259 -0.17 25.89 -9.59
CA LEU A 259 -0.03 24.44 -9.58
C LEU A 259 0.49 23.90 -10.92
N ALA A 260 -0.10 24.34 -12.04
CA ALA A 260 0.31 23.88 -13.36
C ALA A 260 1.80 24.20 -13.64
N THR A 261 2.26 25.38 -13.26
CA THR A 261 3.65 25.78 -13.49
C THR A 261 4.62 25.05 -12.56
N LEU A 262 4.26 24.80 -11.29
CA LEU A 262 5.07 23.98 -10.38
C LEU A 262 5.25 22.55 -10.93
N VAL A 263 4.17 21.94 -11.41
CA VAL A 263 4.21 20.61 -12.04
C VAL A 263 5.11 20.60 -13.27
N VAL A 264 4.96 21.57 -14.18
CA VAL A 264 5.80 21.65 -15.40
C VAL A 264 7.29 21.83 -15.06
N ASN A 265 7.62 22.69 -14.08
CA ASN A 265 9.02 22.89 -13.68
C ASN A 265 9.62 21.65 -13.00
N LYS A 266 8.83 20.93 -12.20
CA LYS A 266 9.22 19.63 -11.62
C LYS A 266 9.49 18.60 -12.71
N LEU A 267 8.61 18.45 -13.69
CA LEU A 267 8.76 17.50 -14.79
C LEU A 267 9.97 17.81 -15.68
N ARG A 268 10.31 19.11 -15.84
CA ARG A 268 11.52 19.54 -16.57
C ARG A 268 12.81 19.39 -15.75
N GLY A 269 12.72 18.96 -14.50
CA GLY A 269 13.89 18.81 -13.62
C GLY A 269 14.45 20.13 -13.08
N GLY A 270 13.76 21.26 -13.30
CA GLY A 270 14.21 22.58 -12.82
C GLY A 270 13.97 22.81 -11.32
N LEU A 271 13.02 22.10 -10.74
CA LEU A 271 12.66 22.21 -9.31
C LEU A 271 12.35 20.82 -8.73
N LYS A 272 12.88 20.54 -7.55
CA LYS A 272 12.45 19.42 -6.72
C LYS A 272 11.38 19.95 -5.77
N ILE A 273 10.10 19.71 -6.05
CA ILE A 273 9.01 20.36 -5.34
C ILE A 273 7.81 19.43 -5.17
N ALA A 274 7.13 19.59 -4.04
CA ALA A 274 5.79 19.06 -3.80
C ALA A 274 4.91 20.14 -3.15
N ALA A 275 3.61 20.02 -3.31
CA ALA A 275 2.64 20.92 -2.70
C ALA A 275 1.50 20.12 -2.08
N VAL A 276 1.09 20.50 -0.88
CA VAL A 276 0.02 19.88 -0.11
C VAL A 276 -0.90 20.94 0.49
N LYS A 277 -2.14 20.55 0.80
CA LYS A 277 -3.04 21.43 1.56
C LYS A 277 -2.65 21.46 3.04
N ALA A 278 -2.77 22.61 3.66
CA ALA A 278 -2.64 22.74 5.09
C ALA A 278 -3.72 21.93 5.83
N PRO A 279 -3.37 21.23 6.93
CA PRO A 279 -4.33 20.46 7.69
C PRO A 279 -5.32 21.34 8.46
N GLY A 280 -6.57 20.85 8.59
CA GLY A 280 -7.63 21.56 9.28
C GLY A 280 -8.31 22.68 8.46
N PHE A 281 -9.21 23.43 9.12
CA PHE A 281 -9.99 24.53 8.53
C PHE A 281 -10.06 25.69 9.52
N GLY A 282 -10.17 26.92 9.00
CA GLY A 282 -10.31 28.13 9.83
C GLY A 282 -9.18 28.30 10.86
N ASP A 283 -9.54 28.59 12.11
CA ASP A 283 -8.55 28.80 13.19
C ASP A 283 -7.73 27.55 13.51
N ARG A 284 -8.30 26.36 13.30
CA ARG A 284 -7.54 25.11 13.46
C ARG A 284 -6.43 24.98 12.44
N ARG A 285 -6.67 25.35 11.19
CA ARG A 285 -5.64 25.37 10.15
C ARG A 285 -4.49 26.29 10.56
N LYS A 286 -4.80 27.51 11.04
CA LYS A 286 -3.79 28.45 11.54
C LYS A 286 -2.98 27.84 12.68
N ALA A 287 -3.66 27.19 13.63
CA ALA A 287 -3.01 26.54 14.76
C ALA A 287 -2.12 25.35 14.36
N MET A 288 -2.55 24.55 13.36
CA MET A 288 -1.76 23.44 12.82
C MET A 288 -0.55 23.94 12.04
N LEU A 289 -0.69 24.99 11.22
CA LEU A 289 0.45 25.62 10.54
C LEU A 289 1.49 26.14 11.54
N GLU A 290 1.04 26.71 12.67
CA GLU A 290 1.93 27.13 13.77
C GLU A 290 2.69 25.95 14.40
N ASP A 291 1.99 24.84 14.62
CA ASP A 291 2.61 23.64 15.18
C ASP A 291 3.69 23.09 14.25
N ILE A 292 3.41 23.10 12.92
CA ILE A 292 4.39 22.72 11.90
C ILE A 292 5.56 23.73 11.86
N ALA A 293 5.28 25.03 11.95
CA ALA A 293 6.34 26.04 11.98
C ALA A 293 7.29 25.87 13.17
N ILE A 294 6.75 25.63 14.35
CA ILE A 294 7.54 25.38 15.56
C ILE A 294 8.37 24.09 15.42
N LEU A 295 7.77 23.04 14.87
CA LEU A 295 8.43 21.76 14.64
C LEU A 295 9.60 21.86 13.65
N THR A 296 9.45 22.68 12.60
CA THR A 296 10.41 22.76 11.49
C THR A 296 11.35 23.97 11.58
N GLY A 297 11.16 24.82 12.60
CA GLY A 297 11.93 26.05 12.77
C GLY A 297 11.59 27.15 11.75
N GLY A 298 10.45 27.02 11.04
CA GLY A 298 9.98 28.00 10.08
C GLY A 298 9.04 29.05 10.67
N THR A 299 8.53 29.91 9.79
CA THR A 299 7.54 30.94 10.11
C THR A 299 6.34 30.81 9.19
N VAL A 300 5.12 30.88 9.76
CA VAL A 300 3.91 30.94 8.95
C VAL A 300 3.83 32.32 8.29
N ILE A 301 3.86 32.34 6.98
CA ILE A 301 3.69 33.55 6.18
C ILE A 301 2.20 33.89 6.18
N SER A 302 1.86 35.02 6.79
CA SER A 302 0.51 35.50 6.96
C SER A 302 0.49 37.03 6.95
N GLU A 303 -0.40 37.63 6.17
CA GLU A 303 -0.57 39.07 6.14
C GLU A 303 -1.01 39.62 7.49
N GLU A 304 -1.77 38.85 8.28
CA GLU A 304 -2.17 39.27 9.65
C GLU A 304 -0.93 39.44 10.57
N ARG A 305 0.19 38.84 10.22
CA ARG A 305 1.47 38.95 10.95
C ARG A 305 2.46 39.90 10.27
N GLY A 306 2.07 40.53 9.18
CA GLY A 306 2.92 41.44 8.43
C GLY A 306 3.88 40.76 7.45
N PHE A 307 3.70 39.45 7.17
CA PHE A 307 4.49 38.71 6.19
C PHE A 307 3.69 38.52 4.89
N SER A 308 4.34 38.72 3.75
CA SER A 308 3.80 38.40 2.43
C SER A 308 4.72 37.48 1.66
N LEU A 309 4.19 36.70 0.71
CA LEU A 309 5.00 35.81 -0.15
C LEU A 309 6.02 36.59 -0.98
N GLU A 310 5.67 37.79 -1.44
CA GLU A 310 6.55 38.65 -2.25
C GLU A 310 7.82 39.10 -1.52
N ASN A 311 7.74 39.20 -0.18
CA ASN A 311 8.88 39.62 0.67
C ASN A 311 9.47 38.47 1.47
N ALA A 312 9.05 37.23 1.21
CA ALA A 312 9.54 36.08 1.93
C ALA A 312 10.96 35.69 1.48
N THR A 313 11.76 35.29 2.46
CA THR A 313 13.17 34.90 2.30
C THR A 313 13.39 33.46 2.80
N LEU A 314 14.52 32.84 2.48
CA LEU A 314 14.83 31.46 2.84
C LEU A 314 14.87 31.22 4.35
N ASP A 315 15.21 32.23 5.14
CA ASP A 315 15.26 32.16 6.60
C ASP A 315 13.89 32.07 7.28
N LEU A 316 12.81 32.37 6.56
CA LEU A 316 11.44 32.15 7.02
C LEU A 316 10.96 30.71 6.77
N LEU A 317 11.66 29.96 5.91
CA LEU A 317 11.28 28.60 5.58
C LEU A 317 11.70 27.63 6.70
N GLY A 318 10.80 26.70 7.01
CA GLY A 318 11.14 25.56 7.85
C GLY A 318 12.05 24.57 7.12
N THR A 319 12.67 23.66 7.88
CA THR A 319 13.49 22.56 7.35
C THR A 319 13.25 21.28 8.15
N ALA A 320 13.50 20.13 7.52
CA ALA A 320 13.45 18.82 8.13
C ALA A 320 14.53 17.92 7.52
N GLU A 321 14.79 16.77 8.12
CA GLU A 321 15.70 15.77 7.54
C GLU A 321 15.05 15.12 6.32
N THR A 322 13.82 14.59 6.48
CA THR A 322 13.07 13.97 5.40
C THR A 322 11.61 14.34 5.47
N ILE A 323 10.95 14.47 4.31
CA ILE A 323 9.50 14.57 4.21
C ILE A 323 9.01 13.59 3.18
N THR A 324 8.08 12.74 3.59
CA THR A 324 7.38 11.80 2.70
C THR A 324 5.94 12.23 2.53
N VAL A 325 5.50 12.38 1.28
CA VAL A 325 4.12 12.73 0.94
C VAL A 325 3.52 11.63 0.08
N ASP A 326 2.49 10.98 0.60
CA ASP A 326 1.67 10.04 -0.17
C ASP A 326 0.37 10.72 -0.68
N LYS A 327 -0.57 9.93 -1.20
CA LYS A 327 -1.85 10.47 -1.71
C LYS A 327 -2.75 11.03 -0.62
N ASP A 328 -2.59 10.60 0.62
CA ASP A 328 -3.48 10.89 1.74
C ASP A 328 -2.79 11.65 2.88
N ASN A 329 -1.47 11.47 3.05
CA ASN A 329 -0.71 11.93 4.22
C ASN A 329 0.57 12.67 3.84
N THR A 330 1.02 13.51 4.76
CA THR A 330 2.36 14.12 4.77
C THR A 330 3.02 13.83 6.10
N THR A 331 4.20 13.22 6.06
CA THR A 331 5.02 12.88 7.24
C THR A 331 6.30 13.71 7.23
N ILE A 332 6.51 14.48 8.29
CA ILE A 332 7.73 15.27 8.54
C ILE A 332 8.57 14.53 9.56
N VAL A 333 9.81 14.20 9.23
CA VAL A 333 10.75 13.47 10.07
C VAL A 333 11.90 14.39 10.45
N ASN A 334 12.22 14.44 11.73
CA ASN A 334 13.31 15.21 12.28
C ASN A 334 13.31 16.67 11.83
N GLY A 335 12.25 17.40 12.22
CA GLY A 335 12.12 18.83 11.97
C GLY A 335 13.21 19.61 12.72
N SER A 336 13.73 20.68 12.09
CA SER A 336 14.84 21.47 12.66
C SER A 336 14.39 22.52 13.68
N GLY A 337 13.18 22.36 14.27
CA GLY A 337 12.65 23.25 15.29
C GLY A 337 13.42 23.18 16.60
N ASN A 338 13.25 24.20 17.45
CA ASN A 338 13.86 24.22 18.77
C ASN A 338 13.06 23.35 19.75
N ALA A 339 13.71 22.35 20.36
CA ALA A 339 13.08 21.41 21.30
C ALA A 339 12.38 22.11 22.49
N GLU A 340 12.92 23.23 22.99
CA GLU A 340 12.27 24.00 24.06
C GLU A 340 11.00 24.72 23.58
N ALA A 341 11.01 25.21 22.33
CA ALA A 341 9.83 25.82 21.73
C ALA A 341 8.72 24.77 21.51
N ILE A 342 9.08 23.58 21.05
CA ILE A 342 8.15 22.44 20.91
C ILE A 342 7.57 22.06 22.26
N LYS A 343 8.39 21.90 23.29
CA LYS A 343 7.94 21.60 24.66
C LYS A 343 7.01 22.66 25.22
N THR A 344 7.33 23.95 24.99
CA THR A 344 6.49 25.07 25.40
C THR A 344 5.13 24.99 24.71
N ARG A 345 5.11 24.69 23.39
CA ARG A 345 3.86 24.54 22.62
C ARG A 345 3.02 23.36 23.11
N VAL A 346 3.65 22.23 23.40
CA VAL A 346 2.99 21.04 24.00
C VAL A 346 2.31 21.43 25.32
N ASN A 347 3.00 22.19 26.19
CA ASN A 347 2.42 22.64 27.46
C ASN A 347 1.26 23.61 27.27
N GLN A 348 1.31 24.51 26.28
CA GLN A 348 0.20 25.39 25.93
C GLN A 348 -1.03 24.59 25.51
N ILE A 349 -0.85 23.58 24.65
CA ILE A 349 -1.97 22.71 24.20
C ILE A 349 -2.55 21.95 25.41
N LYS A 350 -1.73 21.40 26.31
CA LYS A 350 -2.20 20.73 27.53
C LYS A 350 -3.05 21.67 28.40
N SER A 351 -2.60 22.89 28.59
CA SER A 351 -3.36 23.90 29.34
C SER A 351 -4.70 24.24 28.68
N GLN A 352 -4.74 24.30 27.33
CA GLN A 352 -5.99 24.50 26.59
C GLN A 352 -6.96 23.31 26.77
N ILE A 353 -6.47 22.07 26.80
CA ILE A 353 -7.27 20.86 27.06
C ILE A 353 -7.92 20.92 28.44
N GLU A 354 -7.20 21.44 29.46
CA GLU A 354 -7.71 21.55 30.84
C GLU A 354 -8.78 22.66 30.98
N THR A 355 -8.67 23.73 30.19
CA THR A 355 -9.53 24.90 30.29
C THR A 355 -10.76 24.88 29.38
N THR A 356 -10.72 24.08 28.31
CA THR A 356 -11.85 24.01 27.37
C THR A 356 -13.05 23.27 27.99
N THR A 357 -14.24 23.80 27.74
CA THR A 357 -15.52 23.22 28.17
C THR A 357 -16.22 22.42 27.07
N SER A 358 -15.71 22.47 25.84
CA SER A 358 -16.25 21.76 24.69
C SER A 358 -15.58 20.39 24.53
N ASP A 359 -16.33 19.31 24.62
CA ASP A 359 -15.81 17.96 24.42
C ASP A 359 -15.20 17.77 23.03
N TYR A 360 -15.80 18.38 22.00
CA TYR A 360 -15.28 18.36 20.64
C TYR A 360 -13.95 19.10 20.51
N ASP A 361 -13.80 20.28 21.09
CA ASP A 361 -12.54 21.01 21.07
C ASP A 361 -11.47 20.28 21.89
N LYS A 362 -11.86 19.67 22.99
CA LYS A 362 -10.97 18.83 23.80
C LYS A 362 -10.43 17.65 23.01
N GLU A 363 -11.27 16.95 22.27
CA GLU A 363 -10.85 15.85 21.38
C GLU A 363 -9.84 16.35 20.33
N LYS A 364 -10.13 17.47 19.66
CA LYS A 364 -9.25 18.03 18.62
C LYS A 364 -7.93 18.60 19.16
N LEU A 365 -7.92 19.12 20.38
CA LEU A 365 -6.69 19.50 21.06
C LEU A 365 -5.86 18.27 21.47
N GLN A 366 -6.51 17.16 21.87
CA GLN A 366 -5.84 15.92 22.17
C GLN A 366 -5.19 15.29 20.93
N GLU A 367 -5.89 15.30 19.76
CA GLU A 367 -5.30 14.90 18.48
C GLU A 367 -4.05 15.72 18.13
N ARG A 368 -4.13 17.05 18.27
CA ARG A 368 -2.99 17.95 18.03
C ARG A 368 -1.82 17.67 18.97
N LEU A 369 -2.13 17.47 20.26
CA LEU A 369 -1.14 17.12 21.25
C LEU A 369 -0.42 15.81 20.90
N ALA A 370 -1.18 14.77 20.52
CA ALA A 370 -0.63 13.48 20.12
C ALA A 370 0.31 13.61 18.91
N LYS A 371 -0.09 14.37 17.89
CA LYS A 371 0.71 14.60 16.68
C LYS A 371 2.03 15.37 16.97
N LEU A 372 2.01 16.34 17.87
CA LEU A 372 3.18 17.17 18.17
C LEU A 372 4.12 16.54 19.22
N ALA A 373 3.55 15.88 20.24
CA ALA A 373 4.31 15.32 21.37
C ALA A 373 4.75 13.87 21.16
N GLY A 374 4.13 13.16 20.22
CA GLY A 374 4.39 11.73 19.98
C GLY A 374 5.71 11.46 19.25
N GLY A 375 6.21 12.40 18.49
CA GLY A 375 7.35 12.20 17.62
C GLY A 375 7.07 11.19 16.50
N VAL A 376 8.11 10.82 15.78
CA VAL A 376 8.10 9.77 14.74
C VAL A 376 9.13 8.72 15.13
N ALA A 377 8.71 7.45 15.21
CA ALA A 377 9.65 6.35 15.32
C ALA A 377 10.18 6.02 13.91
N VAL A 378 11.49 6.11 13.74
CA VAL A 378 12.15 5.79 12.47
C VAL A 378 12.84 4.44 12.59
N LEU A 379 12.46 3.50 11.76
CA LEU A 379 13.12 2.21 11.60
C LEU A 379 14.21 2.37 10.53
N TYR A 380 15.44 2.49 10.96
CA TYR A 380 16.60 2.55 10.07
C TYR A 380 17.02 1.14 9.67
N VAL A 381 16.90 0.82 8.39
CA VAL A 381 17.26 -0.49 7.84
C VAL A 381 18.68 -0.48 7.33
N GLY A 382 19.53 -1.36 7.87
CA GLY A 382 20.92 -1.53 7.45
C GLY A 382 21.14 -2.84 6.69
N ALA A 383 21.99 -2.81 5.65
CA ALA A 383 22.38 -3.99 4.88
C ALA A 383 23.78 -3.82 4.26
N ALA A 384 24.36 -4.92 3.76
CA ALA A 384 25.68 -4.92 3.16
C ALA A 384 25.69 -4.49 1.68
N SER A 385 24.56 -4.55 1.01
CA SER A 385 24.41 -4.16 -0.40
C SER A 385 23.09 -3.43 -0.63
N GLU A 386 23.02 -2.62 -1.69
CA GLU A 386 21.82 -1.89 -2.09
C GLU A 386 20.64 -2.82 -2.40
N VAL A 387 20.90 -3.96 -3.04
CA VAL A 387 19.85 -4.96 -3.36
C VAL A 387 19.28 -5.57 -2.07
N GLU A 388 20.13 -5.92 -1.11
CA GLU A 388 19.71 -6.44 0.19
C GLU A 388 18.98 -5.36 1.00
N MET A 389 19.45 -4.11 0.95
CA MET A 389 18.82 -2.97 1.60
C MET A 389 17.38 -2.80 1.15
N LYS A 390 17.16 -2.79 -0.17
CA LYS A 390 15.83 -2.62 -0.75
C LYS A 390 14.90 -3.78 -0.35
N GLU A 391 15.35 -5.03 -0.48
CA GLU A 391 14.56 -6.20 -0.06
C GLU A 391 14.18 -6.13 1.42
N LYS A 392 15.14 -5.79 2.27
CA LYS A 392 14.90 -5.70 3.71
C LYS A 392 13.99 -4.55 4.08
N LYS A 393 14.11 -3.40 3.40
CA LYS A 393 13.22 -2.24 3.58
C LYS A 393 11.79 -2.59 3.20
N ASP A 394 11.56 -3.19 2.03
CA ASP A 394 10.23 -3.61 1.59
C ASP A 394 9.60 -4.60 2.58
N ARG A 395 10.37 -5.56 3.09
CA ARG A 395 9.93 -6.53 4.11
C ARG A 395 9.57 -5.89 5.46
N VAL A 396 10.30 -4.87 5.86
CA VAL A 396 9.99 -4.07 7.09
C VAL A 396 8.73 -3.24 6.88
N ASP A 397 8.55 -2.62 5.71
CA ASP A 397 7.35 -1.87 5.34
C ASP A 397 6.10 -2.77 5.38
N ASP A 398 6.15 -3.97 4.78
CA ASP A 398 5.06 -4.95 4.81
C ASP A 398 4.71 -5.35 6.25
N ALA A 399 5.73 -5.64 7.05
CA ALA A 399 5.54 -6.02 8.45
C ALA A 399 4.93 -4.87 9.29
N LEU A 400 5.29 -3.63 9.01
CA LEU A 400 4.70 -2.46 9.65
C LEU A 400 3.23 -2.30 9.28
N HIS A 401 2.88 -2.42 8.00
CA HIS A 401 1.51 -2.33 7.51
C HIS A 401 0.63 -3.45 8.07
N ALA A 402 1.12 -4.70 8.06
CA ALA A 402 0.42 -5.83 8.67
C ALA A 402 0.19 -5.62 10.16
N THR A 403 1.17 -5.06 10.87
CA THR A 403 1.05 -4.76 12.30
C THR A 403 -0.01 -3.69 12.57
N ARG A 404 -0.06 -2.61 11.76
CA ARG A 404 -1.13 -1.60 11.83
C ARG A 404 -2.50 -2.23 11.59
N ALA A 405 -2.63 -3.04 10.53
CA ALA A 405 -3.86 -3.76 10.23
C ALA A 405 -4.33 -4.67 11.39
N ALA A 406 -3.39 -5.31 12.08
CA ALA A 406 -3.69 -6.13 13.26
C ALA A 406 -4.12 -5.29 14.48
N VAL A 407 -3.53 -4.14 14.68
CA VAL A 407 -3.93 -3.21 15.75
C VAL A 407 -5.33 -2.67 15.51
N GLU A 408 -5.68 -2.36 14.25
CA GLU A 408 -6.99 -1.84 13.86
C GLU A 408 -8.11 -2.88 14.02
N GLU A 409 -7.98 -4.04 13.39
CA GLU A 409 -9.08 -5.02 13.27
C GLU A 409 -8.86 -6.30 14.06
N GLY A 410 -7.72 -6.47 14.72
CA GLY A 410 -7.38 -7.69 15.45
C GLY A 410 -6.70 -8.74 14.58
N ILE A 411 -6.49 -9.91 15.19
CA ILE A 411 -5.76 -11.06 14.62
C ILE A 411 -6.61 -12.30 14.57
N VAL A 412 -6.33 -13.17 13.61
CA VAL A 412 -6.92 -14.50 13.44
C VAL A 412 -5.83 -15.57 13.36
N ALA A 413 -6.22 -16.85 13.41
CA ALA A 413 -5.27 -17.94 13.17
C ALA A 413 -4.69 -17.85 11.75
N GLY A 414 -3.36 -17.82 11.64
CA GLY A 414 -2.65 -17.65 10.38
C GLY A 414 -2.56 -18.92 9.53
N GLY A 415 -1.77 -18.84 8.47
CA GLY A 415 -1.51 -20.00 7.58
C GLY A 415 -2.74 -20.47 6.81
N GLY A 416 -3.74 -19.61 6.59
CA GLY A 416 -4.99 -19.92 5.92
C GLY A 416 -6.00 -20.67 6.80
N VAL A 417 -5.69 -20.94 8.08
CA VAL A 417 -6.56 -21.70 9.00
C VAL A 417 -7.87 -20.98 9.28
N ALA A 418 -7.85 -19.64 9.47
CA ALA A 418 -9.07 -18.86 9.72
C ALA A 418 -10.08 -19.00 8.56
N LEU A 419 -9.64 -18.95 7.31
CA LEU A 419 -10.47 -19.15 6.13
C LEU A 419 -11.05 -20.58 6.08
N VAL A 420 -10.22 -21.60 6.37
CA VAL A 420 -10.66 -23.00 6.40
C VAL A 420 -11.71 -23.23 7.52
N ARG A 421 -11.58 -22.56 8.67
CA ARG A 421 -12.60 -22.62 9.75
C ARG A 421 -13.92 -21.99 9.36
N ALA A 422 -13.89 -20.91 8.57
CA ALA A 422 -15.08 -20.24 8.08
C ALA A 422 -15.92 -21.08 7.11
N LYS A 423 -15.42 -22.21 6.58
CA LYS A 423 -16.21 -23.14 5.75
C LYS A 423 -17.53 -23.56 6.42
N LYS A 424 -17.56 -23.69 7.73
CA LYS A 424 -18.75 -24.12 8.49
C LYS A 424 -19.94 -23.19 8.37
N VAL A 425 -19.73 -21.89 8.18
CA VAL A 425 -20.84 -20.94 8.02
C VAL A 425 -21.51 -21.07 6.66
N LEU A 426 -20.76 -21.55 5.65
CA LEU A 426 -21.28 -21.75 4.30
C LEU A 426 -22.25 -22.93 4.19
N GLU A 427 -22.12 -23.95 5.06
CA GLU A 427 -23.01 -25.12 5.07
C GLU A 427 -24.48 -24.77 5.36
N LYS A 428 -24.71 -23.64 6.04
CA LYS A 428 -26.05 -23.19 6.46
C LYS A 428 -26.55 -21.96 5.71
N LEU A 429 -25.81 -21.54 4.67
CA LEU A 429 -26.13 -20.33 3.95
C LEU A 429 -27.32 -20.57 3.01
N ALA A 430 -28.39 -19.79 3.21
CA ALA A 430 -29.58 -19.87 2.36
C ALA A 430 -29.32 -19.25 0.98
N THR A 431 -29.72 -19.98 -0.06
CA THR A 431 -29.61 -19.59 -1.47
C THR A 431 -30.98 -19.68 -2.15
N GLU A 432 -31.19 -18.90 -3.21
CA GLU A 432 -32.48 -18.82 -3.89
C GLU A 432 -32.62 -19.86 -5.02
N ASN A 433 -31.49 -20.29 -5.58
CA ASN A 433 -31.44 -21.26 -6.66
C ASN A 433 -30.14 -22.10 -6.64
N LEU A 434 -30.06 -23.09 -7.55
CA LEU A 434 -28.93 -24.01 -7.64
C LEU A 434 -27.62 -23.31 -8.02
N ASP A 435 -27.67 -22.31 -8.91
CA ASP A 435 -26.49 -21.61 -9.38
C ASP A 435 -25.91 -20.69 -8.28
N GLU A 436 -26.76 -20.07 -7.44
CA GLU A 436 -26.28 -19.41 -6.23
C GLU A 436 -25.61 -20.40 -5.26
N THR A 437 -26.21 -21.58 -5.07
CA THR A 437 -25.61 -22.63 -4.25
C THR A 437 -24.24 -23.03 -4.79
N THR A 438 -24.12 -23.15 -6.11
CA THR A 438 -22.86 -23.44 -6.79
C THR A 438 -21.83 -22.30 -6.58
N GLY A 439 -22.27 -21.04 -6.61
CA GLY A 439 -21.43 -19.88 -6.26
C GLY A 439 -20.87 -19.98 -4.83
N VAL A 440 -21.67 -20.38 -3.85
CA VAL A 440 -21.23 -20.65 -2.48
C VAL A 440 -20.19 -21.78 -2.46
N GLN A 441 -20.41 -22.86 -3.21
CA GLN A 441 -19.45 -23.99 -3.27
C GLN A 441 -18.12 -23.60 -3.95
N ILE A 442 -18.12 -22.69 -4.91
CA ILE A 442 -16.90 -22.13 -5.51
C ILE A 442 -16.04 -21.48 -4.42
N ILE A 443 -16.63 -20.61 -3.60
CA ILE A 443 -15.91 -19.97 -2.47
C ILE A 443 -15.48 -20.99 -1.44
N ASN A 444 -16.38 -21.93 -1.07
CA ASN A 444 -16.06 -23.00 -0.12
C ASN A 444 -14.81 -23.80 -0.51
N LYS A 445 -14.57 -23.96 -1.80
CA LYS A 445 -13.37 -24.63 -2.33
C LYS A 445 -12.18 -23.68 -2.46
N ALA A 446 -12.41 -22.45 -2.92
CA ALA A 446 -11.36 -21.47 -3.16
C ALA A 446 -10.60 -21.05 -1.89
N ILE A 447 -11.28 -20.95 -0.75
CA ILE A 447 -10.67 -20.57 0.54
C ILE A 447 -9.71 -21.61 1.13
N GLU A 448 -9.63 -22.80 0.54
CA GLU A 448 -8.60 -23.81 0.85
C GLU A 448 -7.24 -23.48 0.23
N ALA A 449 -7.24 -22.69 -0.86
CA ALA A 449 -6.06 -22.50 -1.69
C ALA A 449 -4.87 -21.89 -0.93
N PRO A 450 -5.01 -20.87 -0.06
CA PRO A 450 -3.87 -20.34 0.69
C PRO A 450 -3.17 -21.39 1.54
N LEU A 451 -3.91 -22.17 2.33
CA LEU A 451 -3.33 -23.24 3.15
C LEU A 451 -2.63 -24.29 2.27
N ARG A 452 -3.27 -24.71 1.18
CA ARG A 452 -2.69 -25.71 0.26
C ARG A 452 -1.37 -25.24 -0.33
N ILE A 453 -1.32 -24.01 -0.84
CA ILE A 453 -0.11 -23.43 -1.45
C ILE A 453 1.03 -23.28 -0.42
N ILE A 454 0.72 -22.85 0.81
CA ILE A 454 1.72 -22.76 1.89
C ILE A 454 2.36 -24.13 2.14
N VAL A 455 1.54 -25.19 2.19
CA VAL A 455 2.01 -26.56 2.40
C VAL A 455 2.81 -27.07 1.20
N GLU A 456 2.32 -26.84 -0.02
CA GLU A 456 2.99 -27.23 -1.27
C GLU A 456 4.36 -26.53 -1.42
N ASN A 457 4.44 -25.23 -1.11
CA ASN A 457 5.70 -24.49 -1.11
C ASN A 457 6.69 -25.02 -0.04
N ALA A 458 6.16 -25.63 1.03
CA ALA A 458 6.96 -26.28 2.05
C ALA A 458 7.40 -27.72 1.66
N GLY A 459 6.92 -28.23 0.52
CA GLY A 459 7.23 -29.59 0.02
C GLY A 459 6.28 -30.65 0.58
N GLY A 460 5.19 -30.26 1.22
CA GLY A 460 4.16 -31.16 1.76
C GLY A 460 2.97 -31.37 0.82
N GLU A 461 2.08 -32.28 1.19
CA GLU A 461 0.85 -32.58 0.45
C GLU A 461 -0.34 -31.75 1.00
N GLY A 462 -0.72 -30.72 0.27
CA GLY A 462 -1.74 -29.74 0.70
C GLY A 462 -3.10 -30.39 1.05
N SER A 463 -3.51 -31.44 0.33
CA SER A 463 -4.78 -32.14 0.57
C SER A 463 -4.79 -32.92 1.89
N VAL A 464 -3.68 -33.56 2.22
CA VAL A 464 -3.54 -34.33 3.47
C VAL A 464 -3.57 -33.39 4.69
N VAL A 465 -2.80 -32.32 4.61
CA VAL A 465 -2.73 -31.33 5.68
C VAL A 465 -4.09 -30.65 5.87
N LEU A 466 -4.77 -30.25 4.79
CA LEU A 466 -6.10 -29.65 4.85
C LEU A 466 -7.10 -30.56 5.58
N ASN A 467 -7.17 -31.86 5.24
CA ASN A 467 -8.09 -32.79 5.88
C ASN A 467 -7.81 -32.89 7.37
N LYS A 468 -6.55 -32.99 7.77
CA LYS A 468 -6.17 -33.06 9.19
C LYS A 468 -6.48 -31.76 9.94
N VAL A 469 -6.32 -30.60 9.28
CA VAL A 469 -6.73 -29.30 9.84
C VAL A 469 -8.26 -29.26 10.01
N LEU A 470 -9.05 -29.73 9.04
CA LEU A 470 -10.52 -29.78 9.12
C LEU A 470 -11.03 -30.66 10.27
N GLU A 471 -10.37 -31.78 10.55
CA GLU A 471 -10.70 -32.64 11.71
C GLU A 471 -10.41 -31.97 13.06
N GLY A 472 -9.45 -31.04 13.09
CA GLY A 472 -9.06 -30.28 14.26
C GLY A 472 -10.12 -29.24 14.67
N LYS A 473 -10.00 -28.72 15.89
CA LYS A 473 -10.92 -27.73 16.47
C LYS A 473 -10.21 -26.41 16.72
N LYS A 474 -10.99 -25.32 16.75
CA LYS A 474 -10.52 -23.96 17.03
C LYS A 474 -9.31 -23.59 16.13
N ASP A 475 -8.23 -23.19 16.74
CA ASP A 475 -7.04 -22.65 16.09
C ASP A 475 -5.98 -23.72 15.74
N PHE A 476 -6.38 -25.02 15.78
CA PHE A 476 -5.51 -26.12 15.38
C PHE A 476 -5.16 -26.00 13.88
N GLY A 477 -3.90 -25.96 13.57
CA GLY A 477 -3.39 -25.78 12.21
C GLY A 477 -2.05 -26.45 12.00
N TYR A 478 -1.39 -26.13 10.89
CA TYR A 478 -0.11 -26.69 10.48
C TYR A 478 0.95 -25.61 10.37
N ASN A 479 2.05 -25.77 11.11
CA ASN A 479 3.22 -24.93 11.03
C ASN A 479 4.14 -25.43 9.90
N ALA A 480 4.06 -24.79 8.75
CA ALA A 480 4.86 -25.16 7.58
C ALA A 480 6.38 -24.90 7.73
N LYS A 481 6.80 -24.13 8.75
CA LYS A 481 8.22 -23.89 9.07
C LYS A 481 8.86 -25.13 9.72
N THR A 482 8.16 -25.74 10.70
CA THR A 482 8.65 -26.86 11.51
C THR A 482 8.06 -28.22 11.14
N ASP A 483 7.09 -28.27 10.22
CA ASP A 483 6.35 -29.46 9.82
C ASP A 483 5.56 -30.11 10.97
N GLU A 484 4.90 -29.28 11.80
CA GLU A 484 4.18 -29.72 12.98
C GLU A 484 2.75 -29.20 13.01
N TYR A 485 1.85 -29.97 13.65
CA TYR A 485 0.50 -29.51 13.91
C TYR A 485 0.41 -28.86 15.29
N VAL A 486 -0.03 -27.62 15.32
CA VAL A 486 -0.02 -26.78 16.52
C VAL A 486 -1.32 -25.98 16.66
N ASP A 487 -1.54 -25.40 17.84
CA ASP A 487 -2.49 -24.30 18.05
C ASP A 487 -1.84 -23.03 17.49
N MET A 488 -2.35 -22.52 16.37
CA MET A 488 -1.73 -21.44 15.61
C MET A 488 -1.59 -20.15 16.43
N LEU A 489 -2.63 -19.79 17.20
CA LEU A 489 -2.58 -18.59 18.04
C LEU A 489 -1.57 -18.68 19.17
N LYS A 490 -1.45 -19.87 19.80
CA LYS A 490 -0.44 -20.09 20.86
C LYS A 490 0.97 -20.18 20.31
N ALA A 491 1.13 -20.71 19.10
CA ALA A 491 2.40 -20.79 18.42
C ALA A 491 2.85 -19.45 17.80
N GLY A 492 2.02 -18.39 17.93
CA GLY A 492 2.31 -17.08 17.37
C GLY A 492 2.15 -17.01 15.84
N ILE A 493 1.55 -18.02 15.21
CA ILE A 493 1.30 -18.04 13.76
C ILE A 493 -0.07 -17.40 13.52
N ILE A 494 -0.06 -16.10 13.25
CA ILE A 494 -1.25 -15.24 13.26
C ILE A 494 -1.25 -14.32 12.04
N ASP A 495 -2.43 -14.08 11.50
CA ASP A 495 -2.64 -13.13 10.40
C ASP A 495 -3.51 -11.96 10.89
N PRO A 496 -3.28 -10.71 10.41
CA PRO A 496 -4.22 -9.62 10.63
C PRO A 496 -5.58 -9.96 9.99
N LYS A 497 -6.67 -9.77 10.73
CA LYS A 497 -8.04 -10.00 10.19
C LYS A 497 -8.28 -9.13 8.96
N LYS A 498 -7.87 -7.85 8.99
CA LYS A 498 -8.01 -6.90 7.87
C LYS A 498 -7.37 -7.43 6.60
N VAL A 499 -6.15 -7.96 6.68
CA VAL A 499 -5.42 -8.55 5.54
C VAL A 499 -6.20 -9.72 4.94
N THR A 500 -6.63 -10.67 5.79
CA THR A 500 -7.38 -11.86 5.34
C THR A 500 -8.73 -11.48 4.71
N ARG A 501 -9.44 -10.52 5.30
CA ARG A 501 -10.74 -10.01 4.81
C ARG A 501 -10.58 -9.31 3.46
N VAL A 502 -9.69 -8.33 3.36
CA VAL A 502 -9.47 -7.53 2.15
C VAL A 502 -8.98 -8.41 0.99
N ALA A 503 -8.12 -9.39 1.27
CA ALA A 503 -7.66 -10.35 0.27
C ALA A 503 -8.82 -11.14 -0.34
N LEU A 504 -9.77 -11.62 0.48
CA LEU A 504 -10.94 -12.35 0.01
C LEU A 504 -11.92 -11.44 -0.76
N GLU A 505 -12.20 -10.24 -0.26
CA GLU A 505 -13.09 -9.26 -0.89
C GLU A 505 -12.61 -8.87 -2.29
N ASN A 506 -11.34 -8.47 -2.41
CA ASN A 506 -10.77 -8.07 -3.69
C ASN A 506 -10.68 -9.24 -4.68
N ALA A 507 -10.28 -10.41 -4.21
CA ALA A 507 -10.23 -11.62 -5.02
C ALA A 507 -11.61 -11.99 -5.59
N ALA A 508 -12.64 -11.99 -4.76
CA ALA A 508 -14.00 -12.33 -5.15
C ALA A 508 -14.61 -11.27 -6.10
N SER A 509 -14.34 -9.99 -5.85
CA SER A 509 -14.81 -8.89 -6.69
C SER A 509 -14.31 -9.04 -8.13
N VAL A 510 -13.00 -9.17 -8.32
CA VAL A 510 -12.40 -9.28 -9.66
C VAL A 510 -12.74 -10.63 -10.31
N ALA A 511 -12.70 -11.72 -9.55
CA ALA A 511 -13.11 -13.03 -10.07
C ALA A 511 -14.57 -13.01 -10.54
N GLY A 512 -15.48 -12.37 -9.79
CA GLY A 512 -16.86 -12.19 -10.18
C GLY A 512 -17.03 -11.43 -11.50
N MET A 513 -16.22 -10.41 -11.76
CA MET A 513 -16.21 -9.71 -13.05
C MET A 513 -15.72 -10.62 -14.18
N ILE A 514 -14.65 -11.39 -14.00
CA ILE A 514 -14.16 -12.34 -15.00
C ILE A 514 -15.22 -13.40 -15.31
N LEU A 515 -15.90 -13.94 -14.31
CA LEU A 515 -16.93 -14.97 -14.49
C LEU A 515 -18.15 -14.47 -15.26
N THR A 516 -18.50 -13.19 -15.11
CA THR A 516 -19.64 -12.55 -15.80
C THR A 516 -19.27 -11.94 -17.15
N THR A 517 -17.99 -12.01 -17.55
CA THR A 517 -17.52 -11.50 -18.85
C THR A 517 -17.95 -12.44 -19.97
N GLU A 518 -18.56 -11.88 -21.02
CA GLU A 518 -18.97 -12.59 -22.22
C GLU A 518 -18.16 -12.20 -23.44
N CYS A 519 -17.63 -10.96 -23.46
CA CYS A 519 -16.92 -10.41 -24.60
C CYS A 519 -15.67 -9.64 -24.13
N ALA A 520 -14.58 -9.76 -24.88
CA ALA A 520 -13.36 -8.98 -24.71
C ALA A 520 -13.04 -8.20 -26.00
N LEU A 521 -12.74 -6.91 -25.85
CA LEU A 521 -12.35 -6.01 -26.94
C LEU A 521 -10.84 -5.76 -26.83
N ILE A 522 -10.09 -6.24 -27.81
CA ILE A 522 -8.61 -6.21 -27.82
C ILE A 522 -8.12 -5.23 -28.86
N ASP A 523 -7.08 -4.45 -28.55
CA ASP A 523 -6.43 -3.60 -29.56
C ASP A 523 -5.66 -4.46 -30.57
N ILE A 524 -5.87 -4.20 -31.87
CA ILE A 524 -5.07 -4.83 -32.90
C ILE A 524 -3.75 -4.03 -33.00
N LYS A 525 -2.63 -4.69 -32.66
CA LYS A 525 -1.32 -4.12 -32.91
C LYS A 525 -1.11 -4.01 -34.42
N GLU A 526 -0.95 -2.79 -34.93
CA GLU A 526 -0.46 -2.63 -36.30
C GLU A 526 0.98 -3.14 -36.36
N ASP A 527 1.23 -4.12 -37.22
CA ASP A 527 2.61 -4.54 -37.51
C ASP A 527 3.42 -3.32 -37.95
N ALA A 528 4.35 -2.89 -37.14
CA ALA A 528 5.31 -1.81 -37.46
C ALA A 528 6.27 -2.18 -38.63
N GLY A 529 5.89 -3.17 -39.45
CA GLY A 529 6.71 -3.83 -40.45
C GLY A 529 6.43 -3.50 -41.93
N ALA A 530 5.78 -2.36 -42.23
CA ALA A 530 5.62 -1.95 -43.63
C ALA A 530 5.59 -0.43 -43.82
N ALA A 531 6.46 0.31 -43.13
CA ALA A 531 6.87 1.62 -43.66
C ALA A 531 7.83 1.35 -44.79
N GLY A 532 7.28 1.17 -46.01
CA GLY A 532 8.04 1.02 -47.23
C GLY A 532 9.06 2.13 -47.34
N MET A 533 10.33 1.77 -47.56
CA MET A 533 11.38 2.68 -48.00
C MET A 533 10.83 3.49 -49.20
N PRO A 534 10.92 4.82 -49.21
CA PRO A 534 10.59 5.59 -50.40
C PRO A 534 11.56 5.15 -51.52
N PRO A 535 11.09 4.96 -52.76
CA PRO A 535 11.96 4.58 -53.86
C PRO A 535 12.98 5.68 -54.10
N MET A 536 14.26 5.35 -53.94
CA MET A 536 15.36 6.17 -54.41
C MET A 536 15.31 6.24 -55.93
N GLY A 537 14.55 7.21 -56.43
CA GLY A 537 14.58 7.60 -57.84
C GLY A 537 15.85 8.37 -58.14
N GLY A 538 16.90 7.66 -58.51
CA GLY A 538 18.06 8.28 -59.12
C GLY A 538 17.75 8.71 -60.55
N GLY A 539 18.14 9.91 -60.94
CA GLY A 539 18.07 10.44 -62.27
C GLY A 539 18.80 11.77 -62.33
N MET A 540 20.10 11.76 -62.43
CA MET A 540 20.85 12.92 -62.91
C MET A 540 20.67 13.04 -64.41
N PRO A 541 20.29 14.19 -64.97
CA PRO A 541 20.56 14.53 -66.36
C PRO A 541 21.91 15.21 -66.41
N GLY A 542 22.80 14.67 -67.29
CA GLY A 542 24.08 15.30 -67.62
C GLY A 542 23.91 16.64 -68.31
N MET A 543 24.84 17.52 -68.03
CA MET A 543 25.11 18.72 -68.83
C MET A 543 26.30 18.48 -69.73
N MET A 544 26.05 18.77 -71.00
CA MET A 544 27.04 19.39 -71.85
C MET A 544 27.03 20.88 -71.62
#